data_61a27163b580f0b02749764fe73692d7
#
_entry.id   61a27163b580f0b02749764fe73692d7
#
_cell.length_a   1.000
_cell.length_b   1.000
_cell.length_c   1.000
_cell.angle_alpha   90.00
_cell.angle_beta   90.00
_cell.angle_gamma   90.00
#
_symmetry.space_group_name_H-M   'P 1'
#
loop_
_entity.id
_entity.type
_entity.pdbx_description
1 polymer ?
#
loop_
_entity_poly.entity_id
_entity_poly.type
_entity_poly.pdbx_seq_one_letter_code
_entity_poly.pdbx_strand_id
1 'polypeptide(L)'
;MKVSLINTNSGKCEASVFYPKQEMKIIALKPGLAEQEPEEWWKNAKMALAEVMTASMVPASEIKGIGISYQMHGLVAVDKNQKPLRPAIIWCDSRATGIGAKALAEIGNDKCLSHLLNSPGNFTASKLKWVKDNEPDIYNKIYKIMLPGDYIAMKLTGKINTTMSGLSEGMFWDFKEKKVAKFLLDYYGFDESLLPEIVPTFSVQGELSTEAAKELGLVAGIPISYRAGDQPNNALSLNVLNPGEIAATGGTSGVVYGISEEVKYDPLSRVNTFAHVNHTNELNRLGILLCINGTGILNSWLNKQVGGGLVKYSEMDRIAADVPIGSEGLSIMPFGNGAERVLENQNPGAAVMNLNFNIHKAAHLYRAGQEGIAFAFKYGMDIMKSIGIDCKVIRAGKANMFFSSVFRETLATTTGAAIELFNTDGSVGAARGAGLGAGIYKDAEAAFSSLKKVEVTEPDTKNQQKYDDAYGAWKEYLEAIIAKK
;
A
#
# COMPACT_ATOMS: atom_id res chain seq x y z
N MET A 1 -7.21 4.45 13.46
CA MET A 1 -7.88 5.36 12.53
C MET A 1 -7.18 6.71 12.57
N LYS A 2 -6.92 7.33 11.41
CA LYS A 2 -6.41 8.69 11.30
C LYS A 2 -7.46 9.54 10.58
N VAL A 3 -7.76 10.73 11.09
CA VAL A 3 -8.69 11.68 10.48
C VAL A 3 -7.94 12.99 10.30
N SER A 4 -8.01 13.56 9.10
CA SER A 4 -7.43 14.87 8.77
C SER A 4 -8.47 15.77 8.14
N LEU A 5 -8.45 17.03 8.52
CA LEU A 5 -9.28 18.08 7.94
C LEU A 5 -8.42 18.94 7.00
N ILE A 6 -8.81 18.98 5.74
CA ILE A 6 -8.08 19.68 4.69
C ILE A 6 -8.91 20.86 4.18
N ASN A 7 -8.33 22.02 4.19
CA ASN A 7 -8.91 23.22 3.58
C ASN A 7 -8.83 23.12 2.05
N THR A 8 -9.96 23.11 1.39
CA THR A 8 -10.05 22.92 -0.06
C THR A 8 -9.44 24.06 -0.89
N ASN A 9 -9.41 25.28 -0.34
CA ASN A 9 -8.87 26.44 -1.05
C ASN A 9 -7.34 26.53 -0.94
N SER A 10 -6.80 26.27 0.26
CA SER A 10 -5.35 26.39 0.51
C SER A 10 -4.61 25.05 0.37
N GLY A 11 -5.32 23.91 0.38
CA GLY A 11 -4.75 22.56 0.44
C GLY A 11 -4.04 22.24 1.75
N LYS A 12 -4.15 23.11 2.76
CA LYS A 12 -3.51 22.90 4.08
C LYS A 12 -4.29 21.91 4.92
N CYS A 13 -3.57 21.12 5.69
CA CYS A 13 -4.12 20.31 6.76
C CYS A 13 -4.35 21.22 7.98
N GLU A 14 -5.61 21.50 8.31
CA GLU A 14 -6.00 22.36 9.44
C GLU A 14 -5.83 21.60 10.76
N ALA A 15 -6.17 20.32 10.77
CA ALA A 15 -5.95 19.42 11.92
C ALA A 15 -5.82 17.97 11.45
N SER A 16 -5.07 17.19 12.21
CA SER A 16 -4.90 15.75 11.97
C SER A 16 -4.79 15.03 13.31
N VAL A 17 -5.61 14.00 13.48
CA VAL A 17 -5.72 13.22 14.70
C VAL A 17 -5.74 11.74 14.37
N PHE A 18 -5.12 10.92 15.20
CA PHE A 18 -5.28 9.46 15.14
C PHE A 18 -5.83 8.92 16.46
N TYR A 19 -6.66 7.90 16.37
CA TYR A 19 -7.25 7.22 17.52
C TYR A 19 -7.43 5.72 17.22
N PRO A 20 -7.19 4.81 18.19
CA PRO A 20 -6.64 5.07 19.52
C PRO A 20 -5.19 5.56 19.46
N LYS A 21 -4.65 6.07 20.57
CA LYS A 21 -3.25 6.54 20.66
C LYS A 21 -2.22 5.40 20.70
N GLN A 22 -2.70 4.17 20.80
CA GLN A 22 -1.91 2.94 20.73
C GLN A 22 -2.40 2.11 19.55
N GLU A 23 -1.57 1.20 19.07
CA GLU A 23 -1.96 0.28 18.00
C GLU A 23 -3.17 -0.58 18.42
N MET A 24 -4.12 -0.74 17.48
CA MET A 24 -5.31 -1.55 17.72
C MET A 24 -4.92 -3.03 17.91
N LYS A 25 -5.59 -3.68 18.84
CA LYS A 25 -5.39 -5.11 19.10
C LYS A 25 -5.78 -5.92 17.86
N ILE A 26 -4.91 -6.85 17.49
CA ILE A 26 -5.20 -7.92 16.53
C ILE A 26 -5.65 -9.15 17.32
N ILE A 27 -6.77 -9.74 16.90
CA ILE A 27 -7.25 -11.01 17.42
C ILE A 27 -6.54 -12.11 16.63
N ALA A 28 -5.59 -12.80 17.26
CA ALA A 28 -4.78 -13.86 16.68
C ALA A 28 -4.87 -15.12 17.55
N LEU A 29 -5.93 -15.90 17.33
CA LEU A 29 -6.21 -17.11 18.13
C LEU A 29 -5.24 -18.27 17.82
N LYS A 30 -4.64 -18.26 16.62
CA LYS A 30 -3.64 -19.23 16.15
C LYS A 30 -2.63 -18.52 15.24
N PRO A 31 -1.42 -19.05 15.07
CA PRO A 31 -0.48 -18.55 14.07
C PRO A 31 -1.13 -18.45 12.69
N GLY A 32 -0.91 -17.34 11.99
CA GLY A 32 -1.46 -17.08 10.67
C GLY A 32 -2.88 -16.50 10.66
N LEU A 33 -3.58 -16.44 11.79
CA LEU A 33 -4.87 -15.76 11.90
C LEU A 33 -4.66 -14.30 12.36
N ALA A 34 -5.39 -13.38 11.72
CA ALA A 34 -5.40 -11.98 12.13
C ALA A 34 -6.78 -11.36 11.84
N GLU A 35 -7.45 -10.94 12.88
CA GLU A 35 -8.80 -10.39 12.83
C GLU A 35 -8.93 -9.12 13.67
N GLN A 36 -9.91 -8.29 13.33
CA GLN A 36 -10.30 -7.11 14.09
C GLN A 36 -11.81 -6.96 14.09
N GLU A 37 -12.36 -6.38 15.17
CA GLU A 37 -13.79 -6.07 15.26
C GLU A 37 -14.11 -4.83 14.42
N PRO A 38 -14.99 -4.92 13.38
CA PRO A 38 -15.36 -3.77 12.56
C PRO A 38 -16.02 -2.64 13.34
N GLU A 39 -16.79 -2.94 14.38
CA GLU A 39 -17.42 -1.93 15.23
C GLU A 39 -16.39 -1.10 16.03
N GLU A 40 -15.23 -1.67 16.36
CA GLU A 40 -14.15 -0.89 16.98
C GLU A 40 -13.53 0.11 16.00
N TRP A 41 -13.51 -0.20 14.67
CA TRP A 41 -13.08 0.78 13.67
C TRP A 41 -14.05 1.97 13.65
N TRP A 42 -15.36 1.71 13.65
CA TRP A 42 -16.38 2.76 13.67
C TRP A 42 -16.29 3.62 14.93
N LYS A 43 -16.15 2.99 16.09
CA LYS A 43 -15.93 3.68 17.37
C LYS A 43 -14.70 4.58 17.35
N ASN A 44 -13.57 4.06 16.86
CA ASN A 44 -12.32 4.82 16.78
C ASN A 44 -12.43 5.95 15.74
N ALA A 45 -13.16 5.76 14.64
CA ALA A 45 -13.43 6.82 13.68
C ALA A 45 -14.23 7.98 14.31
N LYS A 46 -15.25 7.66 15.11
CA LYS A 46 -16.04 8.67 15.86
C LYS A 46 -15.16 9.47 16.81
N MET A 47 -14.30 8.79 17.57
CA MET A 47 -13.39 9.45 18.53
C MET A 47 -12.37 10.35 17.83
N ALA A 48 -11.75 9.85 16.74
CA ALA A 48 -10.79 10.64 15.97
C ALA A 48 -11.44 11.85 15.30
N LEU A 49 -12.68 11.69 14.80
CA LEU A 49 -13.42 12.79 14.18
C LEU A 49 -13.81 13.86 15.21
N ALA A 50 -14.33 13.46 16.37
CA ALA A 50 -14.65 14.41 17.44
C ALA A 50 -13.43 15.23 17.89
N GLU A 51 -12.27 14.55 18.02
CA GLU A 51 -11.01 15.19 18.40
C GLU A 51 -10.50 16.16 17.30
N VAL A 52 -10.59 15.78 16.01
CA VAL A 52 -10.14 16.66 14.91
C VAL A 52 -11.05 17.88 14.74
N MET A 53 -12.37 17.71 14.91
CA MET A 53 -13.32 18.82 14.86
C MET A 53 -13.08 19.82 16.01
N THR A 54 -12.81 19.31 17.21
CA THR A 54 -12.45 20.15 18.36
C THR A 54 -11.13 20.88 18.13
N ALA A 55 -10.11 20.19 17.61
CA ALA A 55 -8.78 20.76 17.38
C ALA A 55 -8.78 21.83 16.26
N SER A 56 -9.58 21.64 15.22
CA SER A 56 -9.65 22.56 14.08
C SER A 56 -10.54 23.78 14.34
N MET A 57 -11.52 23.66 15.24
CA MET A 57 -12.58 24.67 15.47
C MET A 57 -13.39 25.03 14.20
N VAL A 58 -13.34 24.18 13.17
CA VAL A 58 -14.10 24.38 11.93
C VAL A 58 -15.56 23.99 12.16
N PRO A 59 -16.54 24.82 11.79
CA PRO A 59 -17.95 24.47 11.92
C PRO A 59 -18.30 23.23 11.08
N ALA A 60 -19.13 22.32 11.59
CA ALA A 60 -19.57 21.13 10.87
C ALA A 60 -20.24 21.42 9.52
N SER A 61 -20.89 22.58 9.37
CA SER A 61 -21.51 23.06 8.11
C SER A 61 -20.49 23.36 7.00
N GLU A 62 -19.22 23.54 7.36
CA GLU A 62 -18.14 23.81 6.41
C GLU A 62 -17.52 22.53 5.84
N ILE A 63 -17.88 21.36 6.34
CA ILE A 63 -17.41 20.07 5.80
C ILE A 63 -18.14 19.80 4.48
N LYS A 64 -17.38 19.69 3.39
CA LYS A 64 -17.91 19.58 2.02
C LYS A 64 -17.81 18.19 1.41
N GLY A 65 -17.07 17.28 2.04
CA GLY A 65 -16.94 15.91 1.55
C GLY A 65 -16.08 15.05 2.47
N ILE A 66 -16.26 13.75 2.38
CA ILE A 66 -15.52 12.75 3.16
C ILE A 66 -14.90 11.74 2.19
N GLY A 67 -13.59 11.46 2.37
CA GLY A 67 -12.85 10.42 1.68
C GLY A 67 -12.30 9.39 2.64
N ILE A 68 -12.22 8.15 2.18
CA ILE A 68 -11.80 7.00 2.99
C ILE A 68 -10.60 6.33 2.36
N SER A 69 -9.54 6.14 3.14
CA SER A 69 -8.44 5.23 2.84
C SER A 69 -8.45 4.09 3.84
N TYR A 70 -8.22 2.87 3.38
CA TYR A 70 -8.38 1.68 4.22
C TYR A 70 -7.31 0.62 3.94
N GLN A 71 -7.10 -0.30 4.90
CA GLN A 71 -6.25 -1.46 4.73
C GLN A 71 -6.78 -2.37 3.62
N MET A 72 -5.92 -2.76 2.68
CA MET A 72 -6.31 -3.59 1.53
C MET A 72 -6.65 -5.04 1.93
N HIS A 73 -7.36 -5.75 1.06
CA HIS A 73 -7.58 -7.20 1.08
C HIS A 73 -8.33 -7.75 2.30
N GLY A 74 -8.92 -6.90 3.13
CA GLY A 74 -9.73 -7.34 4.26
C GLY A 74 -11.07 -7.94 3.81
N LEU A 75 -11.70 -8.77 4.67
CA LEU A 75 -13.04 -9.30 4.48
C LEU A 75 -13.93 -8.92 5.65
N VAL A 76 -14.95 -8.14 5.38
CA VAL A 76 -16.08 -7.91 6.29
C VAL A 76 -17.33 -8.57 5.71
N ALA A 77 -18.05 -9.35 6.50
CA ALA A 77 -19.30 -9.98 6.11
C ALA A 77 -20.43 -9.47 6.99
N VAL A 78 -21.54 -9.01 6.39
CA VAL A 78 -22.69 -8.46 7.11
C VAL A 78 -23.99 -9.21 6.78
N ASP A 79 -24.92 -9.17 7.72
CA ASP A 79 -26.28 -9.64 7.53
C ASP A 79 -27.18 -8.58 6.84
N LYS A 80 -28.48 -8.93 6.64
CA LYS A 80 -29.48 -8.02 6.05
C LYS A 80 -29.72 -6.74 6.87
N ASN A 81 -29.37 -6.76 8.15
CA ASN A 81 -29.45 -5.59 9.03
C ASN A 81 -28.13 -4.81 9.08
N GLN A 82 -27.18 -5.10 8.16
CA GLN A 82 -25.87 -4.47 8.07
C GLN A 82 -24.98 -4.69 9.32
N LYS A 83 -25.24 -5.73 10.10
CA LYS A 83 -24.45 -6.08 11.27
C LYS A 83 -23.33 -7.06 10.87
N PRO A 84 -22.08 -6.83 11.32
CA PRO A 84 -21.01 -7.80 11.13
C PRO A 84 -21.39 -9.16 11.71
N LEU A 85 -21.18 -10.22 10.94
CA LEU A 85 -21.47 -11.59 11.34
C LEU A 85 -20.32 -12.23 12.11
N ARG A 86 -19.13 -11.64 11.98
CA ARG A 86 -17.88 -12.09 12.61
C ARG A 86 -16.85 -10.97 12.63
N PRO A 87 -15.74 -11.10 13.39
CA PRO A 87 -14.58 -10.22 13.24
C PRO A 87 -14.07 -10.23 11.81
N ALA A 88 -13.65 -9.08 11.30
CA ALA A 88 -13.10 -8.96 9.95
C ALA A 88 -11.75 -9.69 9.85
N ILE A 89 -11.57 -10.45 8.78
CA ILE A 89 -10.26 -11.01 8.43
C ILE A 89 -9.44 -9.89 7.79
N ILE A 90 -8.31 -9.50 8.40
CA ILE A 90 -7.53 -8.33 7.96
C ILE A 90 -6.39 -8.70 7.01
N TRP A 91 -5.68 -7.69 6.51
CA TRP A 91 -4.65 -7.82 5.47
C TRP A 91 -3.53 -8.82 5.79
N CYS A 92 -3.03 -8.86 7.03
CA CYS A 92 -1.91 -9.70 7.46
C CYS A 92 -2.31 -11.15 7.84
N ASP A 93 -3.60 -11.49 7.72
CA ASP A 93 -4.07 -12.87 7.91
C ASP A 93 -3.61 -13.77 6.76
N SER A 94 -3.13 -14.96 7.05
CA SER A 94 -2.59 -15.90 6.05
C SER A 94 -3.40 -17.19 5.88
N ARG A 95 -4.58 -17.30 6.53
CA ARG A 95 -5.41 -18.53 6.53
C ARG A 95 -5.83 -19.03 5.16
N ALA A 96 -5.97 -18.14 4.19
CA ALA A 96 -6.47 -18.46 2.86
C ALA A 96 -5.36 -18.70 1.82
N THR A 97 -4.08 -18.66 2.21
CA THR A 97 -2.94 -18.84 1.28
C THR A 97 -3.03 -20.16 0.52
N GLY A 98 -3.31 -21.26 1.20
CA GLY A 98 -3.45 -22.58 0.57
C GLY A 98 -4.67 -22.67 -0.35
N ILE A 99 -5.76 -21.97 -0.03
CA ILE A 99 -6.98 -21.92 -0.86
C ILE A 99 -6.66 -21.21 -2.19
N GLY A 100 -5.98 -20.07 -2.12
CA GLY A 100 -5.59 -19.34 -3.32
C GLY A 100 -4.56 -20.08 -4.18
N ALA A 101 -3.62 -20.78 -3.56
CA ALA A 101 -2.66 -21.62 -4.28
C ALA A 101 -3.34 -22.78 -5.01
N LYS A 102 -4.31 -23.45 -4.36
CA LYS A 102 -5.14 -24.49 -4.98
C LYS A 102 -5.94 -23.93 -6.14
N ALA A 103 -6.58 -22.78 -5.99
CA ALA A 103 -7.34 -22.13 -7.05
C ALA A 103 -6.45 -21.82 -8.27
N LEU A 104 -5.22 -21.30 -8.05
CA LEU A 104 -4.27 -21.05 -9.12
C LEU A 104 -3.91 -22.34 -9.88
N ALA A 105 -3.65 -23.42 -9.17
CA ALA A 105 -3.30 -24.72 -9.77
C ALA A 105 -4.45 -25.35 -10.56
N GLU A 106 -5.69 -25.27 -10.05
CA GLU A 106 -6.86 -25.94 -10.66
C GLU A 106 -7.50 -25.11 -11.78
N ILE A 107 -7.55 -23.78 -11.67
CA ILE A 107 -8.06 -22.91 -12.73
C ILE A 107 -7.02 -22.76 -13.85
N GLY A 108 -5.74 -22.78 -13.49
CA GLY A 108 -4.59 -22.61 -14.38
C GLY A 108 -3.99 -21.20 -14.29
N ASN A 109 -2.66 -21.17 -14.32
CA ASN A 109 -1.86 -19.94 -14.19
C ASN A 109 -2.24 -18.89 -15.21
N ASP A 110 -2.26 -19.27 -16.50
CA ASP A 110 -2.55 -18.35 -17.61
C ASP A 110 -3.91 -17.68 -17.46
N LYS A 111 -4.93 -18.45 -17.06
CA LYS A 111 -6.27 -17.90 -16.88
C LYS A 111 -6.34 -16.94 -15.69
N CYS A 112 -5.81 -17.33 -14.54
CA CYS A 112 -5.78 -16.46 -13.38
C CYS A 112 -5.00 -15.17 -13.67
N LEU A 113 -3.79 -15.27 -14.17
CA LEU A 113 -2.91 -14.12 -14.37
C LEU A 113 -3.40 -13.21 -15.51
N SER A 114 -3.95 -13.75 -16.60
CA SER A 114 -4.47 -12.90 -17.70
C SER A 114 -5.79 -12.20 -17.38
N HIS A 115 -6.59 -12.73 -16.45
CA HIS A 115 -7.89 -12.15 -16.09
C HIS A 115 -7.88 -11.35 -14.80
N LEU A 116 -7.21 -11.85 -13.75
CA LEU A 116 -7.12 -11.17 -12.45
C LEU A 116 -5.86 -10.30 -12.31
N LEU A 117 -4.88 -10.46 -13.22
CA LEU A 117 -3.51 -9.90 -13.18
C LEU A 117 -2.72 -10.32 -11.92
N ASN A 118 -3.24 -11.29 -11.19
CA ASN A 118 -2.68 -11.82 -9.96
C ASN A 118 -3.03 -13.32 -9.80
N SER A 119 -2.27 -14.01 -8.97
CA SER A 119 -2.72 -15.25 -8.35
C SER A 119 -3.92 -14.97 -7.43
N PRO A 120 -4.93 -15.87 -7.29
CA PRO A 120 -5.99 -15.71 -6.28
C PRO A 120 -5.49 -15.56 -4.85
N GLY A 121 -4.32 -16.08 -4.53
CA GLY A 121 -3.53 -15.82 -3.32
C GLY A 121 -4.32 -15.77 -2.02
N ASN A 122 -3.87 -14.90 -1.12
CA ASN A 122 -4.49 -14.66 0.18
C ASN A 122 -5.35 -13.38 0.18
N PHE A 123 -6.16 -13.20 -0.86
CA PHE A 123 -7.02 -12.02 -1.02
C PHE A 123 -8.45 -12.28 -0.54
N THR A 124 -9.31 -11.26 -0.63
CA THR A 124 -10.67 -11.28 -0.09
C THR A 124 -11.51 -12.46 -0.60
N ALA A 125 -11.41 -12.81 -1.89
CA ALA A 125 -12.13 -13.96 -2.46
C ALA A 125 -11.73 -15.29 -1.79
N SER A 126 -10.43 -15.52 -1.61
CA SER A 126 -9.92 -16.73 -0.94
C SER A 126 -10.26 -16.74 0.55
N LYS A 127 -10.29 -15.59 1.22
CA LYS A 127 -10.75 -15.45 2.61
C LYS A 127 -12.26 -15.78 2.74
N LEU A 128 -13.07 -15.33 1.78
CA LEU A 128 -14.50 -15.69 1.75
C LEU A 128 -14.68 -17.20 1.54
N LYS A 129 -13.86 -17.83 0.70
CA LYS A 129 -13.89 -19.30 0.52
C LYS A 129 -13.55 -20.01 1.81
N TRP A 130 -12.56 -19.51 2.56
CA TRP A 130 -12.27 -20.05 3.88
C TRP A 130 -13.48 -19.98 4.83
N VAL A 131 -14.18 -18.86 4.86
CA VAL A 131 -15.41 -18.70 5.67
C VAL A 131 -16.49 -19.69 5.22
N LYS A 132 -16.69 -19.86 3.90
CA LYS A 132 -17.66 -20.82 3.36
C LYS A 132 -17.35 -22.26 3.82
N ASP A 133 -16.10 -22.66 3.83
CA ASP A 133 -15.68 -24.02 4.13
C ASP A 133 -15.60 -24.32 5.63
N ASN A 134 -15.25 -23.32 6.45
CA ASN A 134 -14.96 -23.53 7.87
C ASN A 134 -16.05 -22.95 8.81
N GLU A 135 -16.86 -22.00 8.31
CA GLU A 135 -17.93 -21.34 9.07
C GLU A 135 -19.24 -21.29 8.26
N PRO A 136 -19.79 -22.45 7.80
CA PRO A 136 -20.94 -22.48 6.90
C PRO A 136 -22.19 -21.80 7.47
N ASP A 137 -22.39 -21.86 8.78
CA ASP A 137 -23.53 -21.21 9.45
C ASP A 137 -23.42 -19.67 9.38
N ILE A 138 -22.21 -19.12 9.37
CA ILE A 138 -21.96 -17.71 9.16
C ILE A 138 -22.13 -17.38 7.67
N TYR A 139 -21.52 -18.18 6.79
CA TYR A 139 -21.59 -17.97 5.34
C TYR A 139 -23.04 -17.89 4.84
N ASN A 140 -23.90 -18.80 5.29
CA ASN A 140 -25.31 -18.85 4.90
C ASN A 140 -26.12 -17.63 5.35
N LYS A 141 -25.65 -16.84 6.30
CA LYS A 141 -26.29 -15.61 6.78
C LYS A 141 -25.75 -14.35 6.09
N ILE A 142 -24.70 -14.47 5.28
CA ILE A 142 -24.10 -13.31 4.61
C ILE A 142 -25.09 -12.71 3.63
N TYR A 143 -25.41 -11.45 3.83
CA TYR A 143 -26.15 -10.64 2.86
C TYR A 143 -25.20 -10.00 1.85
N LYS A 144 -24.13 -9.37 2.34
CA LYS A 144 -23.08 -8.76 1.52
C LYS A 144 -21.70 -8.95 2.16
N ILE A 145 -20.71 -9.07 1.30
CA ILE A 145 -19.30 -8.93 1.69
C ILE A 145 -18.82 -7.54 1.31
N MET A 146 -17.79 -7.07 2.00
CA MET A 146 -17.19 -5.76 1.70
C MET A 146 -15.77 -5.66 2.21
N LEU A 147 -15.03 -4.70 1.67
CA LEU A 147 -13.72 -4.30 2.16
C LEU A 147 -13.88 -3.42 3.42
N PRO A 148 -12.81 -3.24 4.21
CA PRO A 148 -12.89 -2.40 5.41
C PRO A 148 -13.39 -0.98 5.16
N GLY A 149 -12.99 -0.36 4.04
CA GLY A 149 -13.48 0.98 3.67
C GLY A 149 -14.93 1.01 3.25
N ASP A 150 -15.42 -0.05 2.59
CA ASP A 150 -16.83 -0.17 2.23
C ASP A 150 -17.71 -0.26 3.49
N TYR A 151 -17.22 -0.97 4.53
CA TYR A 151 -17.90 -1.04 5.81
C TYR A 151 -18.02 0.33 6.49
N ILE A 152 -16.96 1.11 6.51
CA ILE A 152 -17.00 2.48 7.06
C ILE A 152 -17.95 3.37 6.23
N ALA A 153 -17.93 3.25 4.89
CA ALA A 153 -18.84 4.00 4.02
C ALA A 153 -20.30 3.58 4.27
N MET A 154 -20.57 2.29 4.46
CA MET A 154 -21.89 1.79 4.86
C MET A 154 -22.34 2.39 6.20
N LYS A 155 -21.46 2.45 7.20
CA LYS A 155 -21.79 3.07 8.51
C LYS A 155 -22.10 4.55 8.37
N LEU A 156 -21.46 5.26 7.44
CA LEU A 156 -21.70 6.69 7.18
C LEU A 156 -23.02 6.91 6.42
N THR A 157 -23.36 6.06 5.46
CA THR A 157 -24.40 6.34 4.47
C THR A 157 -25.63 5.43 4.56
N GLY A 158 -25.52 4.28 5.20
CA GLY A 158 -26.53 3.20 5.14
C GLY A 158 -26.52 2.44 3.80
N LYS A 159 -25.70 2.83 2.82
CA LYS A 159 -25.62 2.19 1.50
C LYS A 159 -24.47 1.19 1.44
N ILE A 160 -24.68 0.07 0.74
CA ILE A 160 -23.66 -0.94 0.51
C ILE A 160 -23.26 -0.90 -0.96
N ASN A 161 -22.08 -0.33 -1.24
CA ASN A 161 -21.47 -0.31 -2.56
C ASN A 161 -19.94 -0.46 -2.43
N THR A 162 -19.29 -0.70 -3.55
CA THR A 162 -17.83 -0.84 -3.66
C THR A 162 -17.33 -0.15 -4.93
N THR A 163 -16.02 -0.13 -5.13
CA THR A 163 -15.42 0.45 -6.33
C THR A 163 -14.77 -0.64 -7.19
N MET A 164 -14.50 -0.35 -8.45
CA MET A 164 -13.73 -1.25 -9.32
C MET A 164 -12.33 -1.51 -8.73
N SER A 165 -11.69 -0.48 -8.17
CA SER A 165 -10.42 -0.63 -7.47
C SER A 165 -10.54 -1.62 -6.29
N GLY A 166 -11.60 -1.51 -5.49
CA GLY A 166 -11.89 -2.44 -4.40
C GLY A 166 -12.16 -3.87 -4.88
N LEU A 167 -12.95 -4.08 -5.93
CA LEU A 167 -13.17 -5.41 -6.48
C LEU A 167 -11.88 -6.04 -7.01
N SER A 168 -11.01 -5.24 -7.64
CA SER A 168 -9.73 -5.74 -8.18
C SER A 168 -8.80 -6.22 -7.08
N GLU A 169 -8.67 -5.48 -5.98
CA GLU A 169 -7.85 -5.91 -4.84
C GLU A 169 -8.42 -7.11 -4.08
N GLY A 170 -9.73 -7.33 -4.19
CA GLY A 170 -10.43 -8.49 -3.64
C GLY A 170 -10.36 -9.74 -4.51
N MET A 171 -9.81 -9.65 -5.73
CA MET A 171 -9.81 -10.69 -6.78
C MET A 171 -11.21 -10.98 -7.34
N PHE A 172 -12.09 -10.00 -7.37
CA PHE A 172 -13.44 -10.11 -7.93
C PHE A 172 -13.60 -9.41 -9.29
N TRP A 173 -12.55 -8.76 -9.83
CA TRP A 173 -12.58 -8.06 -11.11
C TRP A 173 -11.81 -8.80 -12.18
N ASP A 174 -12.43 -8.98 -13.34
CA ASP A 174 -11.83 -9.55 -14.54
C ASP A 174 -11.41 -8.42 -15.49
N PHE A 175 -10.11 -8.17 -15.59
CA PHE A 175 -9.56 -7.09 -16.40
C PHE A 175 -9.70 -7.33 -17.91
N LYS A 176 -9.73 -8.60 -18.33
CA LYS A 176 -9.87 -8.97 -19.74
C LYS A 176 -11.31 -8.79 -20.22
N GLU A 177 -12.26 -9.24 -19.40
CA GLU A 177 -13.68 -9.16 -19.71
C GLU A 177 -14.33 -7.85 -19.23
N LYS A 178 -13.62 -7.03 -18.46
CA LYS A 178 -14.06 -5.76 -17.85
C LYS A 178 -15.38 -5.89 -17.07
N LYS A 179 -15.45 -6.92 -16.24
CA LYS A 179 -16.63 -7.24 -15.41
C LYS A 179 -16.23 -8.04 -14.18
N VAL A 180 -17.21 -8.41 -13.37
CA VAL A 180 -17.00 -9.33 -12.24
C VAL A 180 -16.37 -10.63 -12.72
N ALA A 181 -15.36 -11.12 -12.00
CA ALA A 181 -14.60 -12.33 -12.32
C ALA A 181 -15.44 -13.59 -12.07
N LYS A 182 -16.47 -13.78 -12.91
CA LYS A 182 -17.45 -14.87 -12.76
C LYS A 182 -16.80 -16.25 -12.70
N PHE A 183 -15.73 -16.48 -13.45
CA PHE A 183 -15.03 -17.77 -13.43
C PHE A 183 -14.47 -18.12 -12.05
N LEU A 184 -14.03 -17.12 -11.26
CA LEU A 184 -13.54 -17.33 -9.90
C LEU A 184 -14.71 -17.51 -8.92
N LEU A 185 -15.80 -16.75 -9.11
CA LEU A 185 -17.04 -16.96 -8.35
C LEU A 185 -17.57 -18.38 -8.55
N ASP A 186 -17.66 -18.84 -9.79
CA ASP A 186 -18.14 -20.19 -10.14
C ASP A 186 -17.20 -21.27 -9.54
N TYR A 187 -15.88 -21.09 -9.61
CA TYR A 187 -14.93 -22.02 -9.02
C TYR A 187 -15.07 -22.14 -7.50
N TYR A 188 -15.23 -21.01 -6.80
CA TYR A 188 -15.46 -21.01 -5.35
C TYR A 188 -16.93 -21.33 -4.97
N GLY A 189 -17.83 -21.35 -5.94
CA GLY A 189 -19.25 -21.55 -5.74
C GLY A 189 -19.91 -20.39 -5.01
N PHE A 190 -19.56 -19.15 -5.36
CA PHE A 190 -20.16 -17.95 -4.79
C PHE A 190 -21.30 -17.45 -5.66
N ASP A 191 -22.36 -16.94 -5.01
CA ASP A 191 -23.39 -16.18 -5.67
C ASP A 191 -22.90 -14.72 -5.87
N GLU A 192 -23.06 -14.18 -7.07
CA GLU A 192 -22.64 -12.81 -7.40
C GLU A 192 -23.41 -11.76 -6.56
N SER A 193 -24.60 -12.11 -6.09
CA SER A 193 -25.41 -11.25 -5.20
C SER A 193 -24.73 -10.94 -3.87
N LEU A 194 -23.69 -11.69 -3.48
CA LEU A 194 -22.87 -11.38 -2.30
C LEU A 194 -22.02 -10.11 -2.49
N LEU A 195 -21.72 -9.73 -3.74
CA LEU A 195 -20.93 -8.54 -4.04
C LEU A 195 -21.79 -7.27 -3.93
N PRO A 196 -21.22 -6.16 -3.43
CA PRO A 196 -21.85 -4.85 -3.45
C PRO A 196 -22.04 -4.32 -4.89
N GLU A 197 -22.92 -3.32 -5.04
CA GLU A 197 -23.02 -2.53 -6.27
C GLU A 197 -21.74 -1.77 -6.54
N ILE A 198 -21.32 -1.68 -7.82
CA ILE A 198 -20.11 -0.98 -8.21
C ILE A 198 -20.42 0.50 -8.49
N VAL A 199 -19.65 1.39 -7.85
CA VAL A 199 -19.70 2.83 -8.10
C VAL A 199 -18.32 3.37 -8.52
N PRO A 200 -18.25 4.48 -9.27
CA PRO A 200 -16.96 5.10 -9.62
C PRO A 200 -16.17 5.53 -8.38
N THR A 201 -14.85 5.41 -8.43
CA THR A 201 -13.98 5.77 -7.31
C THR A 201 -14.10 7.26 -6.95
N PHE A 202 -14.10 8.15 -7.96
CA PHE A 202 -14.33 9.57 -7.80
C PHE A 202 -15.77 9.92 -8.16
N SER A 203 -16.70 9.74 -7.23
CA SER A 203 -18.11 10.08 -7.39
C SER A 203 -18.77 10.20 -6.02
N VAL A 204 -19.93 10.81 -5.96
CA VAL A 204 -20.78 10.77 -4.76
C VAL A 204 -21.32 9.34 -4.59
N GLN A 205 -20.69 8.58 -3.73
CA GLN A 205 -21.00 7.17 -3.46
C GLN A 205 -22.14 7.00 -2.46
N GLY A 206 -22.49 8.07 -1.79
CA GLY A 206 -23.57 8.21 -0.84
C GLY A 206 -23.44 9.50 -0.07
N GLU A 207 -24.44 9.81 0.74
CA GLU A 207 -24.46 10.99 1.60
C GLU A 207 -24.50 10.57 3.06
N LEU A 208 -23.91 11.37 3.93
CA LEU A 208 -23.95 11.16 5.36
C LEU A 208 -25.40 11.09 5.86
N SER A 209 -25.80 9.94 6.41
CA SER A 209 -27.15 9.73 6.91
C SER A 209 -27.44 10.61 8.13
N THR A 210 -28.71 10.81 8.43
CA THR A 210 -29.14 11.58 9.61
C THR A 210 -28.64 10.93 10.90
N GLU A 211 -28.68 9.59 10.97
CA GLU A 211 -28.22 8.82 12.12
C GLU A 211 -26.73 8.96 12.33
N ALA A 212 -25.94 8.74 11.27
CA ALA A 212 -24.48 8.89 11.33
C ALA A 212 -24.07 10.32 11.63
N ALA A 213 -24.73 11.32 11.04
CA ALA A 213 -24.45 12.72 11.28
C ALA A 213 -24.65 13.08 12.78
N LYS A 214 -25.72 12.56 13.39
CA LYS A 214 -25.97 12.75 14.83
C LYS A 214 -24.90 12.10 15.70
N GLU A 215 -24.45 10.88 15.34
CA GLU A 215 -23.38 10.18 16.08
C GLU A 215 -22.02 10.89 15.95
N LEU A 216 -21.77 11.54 14.83
CA LEU A 216 -20.50 12.17 14.48
C LEU A 216 -20.42 13.66 14.82
N GLY A 217 -21.56 14.29 15.19
CA GLY A 217 -21.61 15.74 15.39
C GLY A 217 -21.43 16.54 14.08
N LEU A 218 -21.81 15.95 12.95
CA LEU A 218 -21.74 16.56 11.61
C LEU A 218 -23.15 16.89 11.08
N VAL A 219 -23.19 17.48 9.88
CA VAL A 219 -24.44 17.77 9.16
C VAL A 219 -24.76 16.62 8.22
N ALA A 220 -26.03 16.18 8.20
CA ALA A 220 -26.48 15.17 7.23
C ALA A 220 -26.38 15.70 5.79
N GLY A 221 -26.20 14.79 4.83
CA GLY A 221 -26.07 15.14 3.41
C GLY A 221 -24.64 15.45 2.95
N ILE A 222 -23.62 15.41 3.82
CA ILE A 222 -22.22 15.53 3.39
C ILE A 222 -21.89 14.35 2.49
N PRO A 223 -21.36 14.58 1.24
CA PRO A 223 -21.04 13.49 0.32
C PRO A 223 -19.85 12.65 0.79
N ILE A 224 -20.00 11.34 0.76
CA ILE A 224 -18.92 10.37 0.81
C ILE A 224 -18.54 10.12 -0.64
N SER A 225 -17.41 10.67 -1.09
CA SER A 225 -17.14 10.86 -2.52
C SER A 225 -15.83 10.24 -3.00
N TYR A 226 -15.15 9.50 -2.14
CA TYR A 226 -13.94 8.77 -2.46
C TYR A 226 -13.65 7.66 -1.45
N ARG A 227 -13.22 6.51 -1.96
CA ARG A 227 -12.52 5.51 -1.15
C ARG A 227 -11.59 4.64 -1.99
N ALA A 228 -10.49 4.26 -1.39
CA ALA A 228 -9.51 3.34 -1.98
C ALA A 228 -8.67 2.65 -0.90
N GLY A 229 -8.07 1.52 -1.26
CA GLY A 229 -7.04 0.88 -0.47
C GLY A 229 -5.87 1.82 -0.18
N ASP A 230 -5.14 1.56 0.89
CA ASP A 230 -4.08 2.46 1.37
C ASP A 230 -2.95 2.66 0.35
N GLN A 231 -2.56 1.64 -0.42
CA GLN A 231 -1.48 1.76 -1.40
C GLN A 231 -1.86 2.62 -2.62
N PRO A 232 -2.98 2.37 -3.33
CA PRO A 232 -3.42 3.27 -4.40
C PRO A 232 -3.76 4.68 -3.89
N ASN A 233 -4.28 4.82 -2.67
CA ASN A 233 -4.50 6.12 -2.06
C ASN A 233 -3.19 6.84 -1.69
N ASN A 234 -2.15 6.13 -1.24
CA ASN A 234 -0.84 6.72 -1.01
C ASN A 234 -0.24 7.26 -2.31
N ALA A 235 -0.37 6.53 -3.41
CA ALA A 235 0.02 6.99 -4.74
C ALA A 235 -0.77 8.26 -5.14
N LEU A 236 -2.09 8.28 -4.95
CA LEU A 236 -2.90 9.49 -5.13
C LEU A 236 -2.37 10.65 -4.29
N SER A 237 -2.04 10.43 -3.00
CA SER A 237 -1.57 11.48 -2.11
C SER A 237 -0.31 12.20 -2.63
N LEU A 238 0.49 11.49 -3.41
CA LEU A 238 1.72 11.95 -4.06
C LEU A 238 1.49 12.44 -5.50
N ASN A 239 0.23 12.54 -5.94
CA ASN A 239 -0.14 12.85 -7.31
C ASN A 239 0.49 11.90 -8.34
N VAL A 240 0.53 10.60 -8.02
CA VAL A 240 1.00 9.53 -8.89
C VAL A 240 -0.22 8.92 -9.56
N LEU A 241 -0.53 9.35 -10.79
CA LEU A 241 -1.74 9.05 -11.54
C LEU A 241 -1.48 8.59 -12.97
N ASN A 242 -0.27 8.82 -13.49
CA ASN A 242 0.06 8.59 -14.88
C ASN A 242 1.11 7.50 -15.08
N PRO A 243 1.11 6.83 -16.26
CA PRO A 243 2.10 5.80 -16.56
C PRO A 243 3.55 6.29 -16.42
N GLY A 244 4.38 5.48 -15.77
CA GLY A 244 5.77 5.78 -15.48
C GLY A 244 6.01 6.59 -14.20
N GLU A 245 4.95 7.09 -13.54
CA GLU A 245 5.04 7.68 -12.22
C GLU A 245 5.05 6.58 -11.16
N ILE A 246 5.90 6.72 -10.15
CA ILE A 246 6.06 5.75 -9.05
C ILE A 246 5.90 6.46 -7.71
N ALA A 247 5.05 5.90 -6.85
CA ALA A 247 5.02 6.22 -5.43
C ALA A 247 5.87 5.21 -4.66
N ALA A 248 6.70 5.68 -3.72
CA ALA A 248 7.50 4.82 -2.88
C ALA A 248 7.39 5.17 -1.41
N THR A 249 7.46 4.16 -0.55
CA THR A 249 7.57 4.31 0.90
C THR A 249 8.72 3.44 1.42
N GLY A 250 9.42 3.92 2.45
CA GLY A 250 10.54 3.22 3.07
C GLY A 250 10.39 3.13 4.57
N GLY A 251 9.24 2.63 5.05
CA GLY A 251 8.96 2.36 6.45
C GLY A 251 9.68 1.12 6.98
N THR A 252 9.09 0.38 7.92
CA THR A 252 9.59 -0.91 8.40
C THR A 252 9.86 -1.85 7.23
N SER A 253 8.87 -1.98 6.33
CA SER A 253 9.01 -2.53 4.97
C SER A 253 8.95 -1.40 3.95
N GLY A 254 9.48 -1.66 2.75
CA GLY A 254 9.38 -0.77 1.60
C GLY A 254 8.23 -1.16 0.69
N VAL A 255 7.65 -0.17 0.05
CA VAL A 255 6.66 -0.36 -1.00
C VAL A 255 7.01 0.51 -2.19
N VAL A 256 6.90 -0.06 -3.39
CA VAL A 256 6.94 0.64 -4.66
C VAL A 256 5.60 0.42 -5.36
N TYR A 257 4.96 1.49 -5.81
CA TYR A 257 3.68 1.45 -6.49
C TYR A 257 3.77 2.25 -7.79
N GLY A 258 3.87 1.56 -8.92
CA GLY A 258 4.01 2.19 -10.24
C GLY A 258 2.72 2.15 -11.04
N ILE A 259 2.50 3.15 -11.89
CA ILE A 259 1.32 3.22 -12.76
C ILE A 259 1.64 2.70 -14.15
N SER A 260 0.77 1.83 -14.68
CA SER A 260 0.76 1.35 -16.07
C SER A 260 -0.59 1.61 -16.73
N GLU A 261 -0.59 1.77 -18.05
CA GLU A 261 -1.80 1.73 -18.88
C GLU A 261 -1.95 0.41 -19.63
N GLU A 262 -0.92 -0.43 -19.59
CA GLU A 262 -0.94 -1.72 -20.25
C GLU A 262 -1.43 -2.81 -19.29
N VAL A 263 -2.36 -3.65 -19.77
CA VAL A 263 -2.85 -4.81 -19.01
C VAL A 263 -1.79 -5.90 -19.07
N LYS A 264 -0.84 -5.81 -18.13
CA LYS A 264 0.28 -6.74 -17.98
C LYS A 264 0.35 -7.30 -16.56
N TYR A 265 0.96 -8.45 -16.43
CA TYR A 265 1.20 -9.13 -15.17
C TYR A 265 2.59 -9.77 -15.15
N ASP A 266 3.13 -10.01 -13.97
CA ASP A 266 4.35 -10.79 -13.82
C ASP A 266 4.03 -12.29 -13.84
N PRO A 267 4.59 -13.08 -14.79
CA PRO A 267 4.32 -14.54 -14.89
C PRO A 267 4.68 -15.31 -13.62
N LEU A 268 5.61 -14.78 -12.81
CA LEU A 268 6.06 -15.39 -11.56
C LEU A 268 5.33 -14.82 -10.32
N SER A 269 4.37 -13.91 -10.53
CA SER A 269 3.58 -13.29 -9.46
C SER A 269 4.42 -12.61 -8.36
N ARG A 270 5.57 -12.03 -8.74
CA ARG A 270 6.48 -11.32 -7.82
C ARG A 270 5.98 -9.92 -7.45
N VAL A 271 5.08 -9.37 -8.24
CA VAL A 271 4.36 -8.12 -8.00
C VAL A 271 2.85 -8.34 -8.08
N ASN A 272 2.07 -7.40 -7.55
CA ASN A 272 0.63 -7.42 -7.67
C ASN A 272 0.16 -6.28 -8.58
N THR A 273 -0.86 -6.54 -9.39
CA THR A 273 -1.46 -5.54 -10.28
C THR A 273 -2.92 -5.35 -9.92
N PHE A 274 -3.32 -4.11 -9.64
CA PHE A 274 -4.69 -3.73 -9.26
C PHE A 274 -5.20 -2.57 -10.12
N ALA A 275 -6.51 -2.36 -10.17
CA ALA A 275 -7.07 -1.13 -10.71
C ALA A 275 -6.67 0.05 -9.81
N HIS A 276 -6.02 1.05 -10.38
CA HIS A 276 -5.67 2.28 -9.67
C HIS A 276 -6.92 3.15 -9.45
N VAL A 277 -6.84 4.16 -8.61
CA VAL A 277 -7.97 5.03 -8.22
C VAL A 277 -8.65 5.72 -9.39
N ASN A 278 -7.92 6.04 -10.46
CA ASN A 278 -8.43 6.65 -11.68
C ASN A 278 -8.62 5.66 -12.85
N HIS A 279 -8.66 4.37 -12.57
CA HIS A 279 -9.01 3.36 -13.56
C HIS A 279 -10.50 3.38 -13.87
N THR A 280 -10.86 3.32 -15.15
CA THR A 280 -12.23 3.16 -15.64
C THR A 280 -12.29 2.12 -16.76
N ASN A 281 -13.47 1.79 -17.24
CA ASN A 281 -13.60 0.88 -18.39
C ASN A 281 -12.98 1.44 -19.69
N GLU A 282 -12.92 2.77 -19.81
CA GLU A 282 -12.37 3.51 -20.95
C GLU A 282 -10.90 3.84 -20.78
N LEU A 283 -10.45 4.01 -19.54
CA LEU A 283 -9.09 4.45 -19.20
C LEU A 283 -8.39 3.42 -18.33
N ASN A 284 -7.50 2.64 -18.93
CA ASN A 284 -6.66 1.74 -18.14
C ASN A 284 -5.66 2.55 -17.29
N ARG A 285 -5.75 2.38 -15.98
CA ARG A 285 -4.76 2.84 -15.01
C ARG A 285 -4.58 1.74 -13.97
N LEU A 286 -3.49 1.02 -14.10
CA LEU A 286 -3.17 -0.13 -13.27
C LEU A 286 -2.06 0.26 -12.30
N GLY A 287 -2.25 -0.08 -11.04
CA GLY A 287 -1.24 0.08 -10.01
C GLY A 287 -0.49 -1.23 -9.80
N ILE A 288 0.81 -1.21 -10.03
CA ILE A 288 1.68 -2.35 -9.84
C ILE A 288 2.40 -2.19 -8.51
N LEU A 289 2.06 -3.07 -7.58
CA LEU A 289 2.49 -3.04 -6.19
C LEU A 289 3.62 -4.04 -5.97
N LEU A 290 4.75 -3.55 -5.48
CA LEU A 290 5.91 -4.30 -5.04
C LEU A 290 6.14 -4.06 -3.54
N CYS A 291 6.23 -5.13 -2.75
CA CYS A 291 6.63 -5.07 -1.35
C CYS A 291 8.08 -5.53 -1.19
N ILE A 292 8.84 -4.83 -0.36
CA ILE A 292 10.25 -5.10 -0.07
C ILE A 292 10.42 -5.17 1.45
N ASN A 293 10.58 -6.37 1.98
CA ASN A 293 10.93 -6.56 3.38
C ASN A 293 12.38 -6.18 3.62
N GLY A 294 12.69 -5.84 4.88
CA GLY A 294 14.06 -5.53 5.27
C GLY A 294 14.49 -4.09 5.03
N THR A 295 13.57 -3.15 4.87
CA THR A 295 13.84 -1.73 4.61
C THR A 295 14.26 -1.00 5.91
N GLY A 296 13.41 -0.20 6.50
CA GLY A 296 13.72 0.55 7.72
C GLY A 296 14.01 -0.35 8.93
N ILE A 297 13.54 -1.60 8.93
CA ILE A 297 13.86 -2.56 9.99
C ILE A 297 15.34 -2.91 10.00
N LEU A 298 15.99 -3.05 8.83
CA LEU A 298 17.44 -3.24 8.77
C LEU A 298 18.17 -1.99 9.29
N ASN A 299 17.74 -0.79 8.87
CA ASN A 299 18.34 0.45 9.36
C ASN A 299 18.20 0.61 10.87
N SER A 300 17.03 0.25 11.43
CA SER A 300 16.80 0.22 12.87
C SER A 300 17.67 -0.83 13.60
N TRP A 301 17.82 -2.01 12.99
CA TRP A 301 18.68 -3.06 13.54
C TRP A 301 20.15 -2.61 13.60
N LEU A 302 20.67 -2.01 12.52
CA LEU A 302 22.03 -1.43 12.50
C LEU A 302 22.20 -0.35 13.56
N ASN A 303 21.22 0.55 13.72
CA ASN A 303 21.26 1.54 14.78
C ASN A 303 21.41 0.91 16.16
N LYS A 304 20.58 -0.10 16.45
CA LYS A 304 20.55 -0.75 17.78
C LYS A 304 21.77 -1.63 18.03
N GLN A 305 22.19 -2.42 17.05
CA GLN A 305 23.23 -3.45 17.27
C GLN A 305 24.65 -2.91 17.01
N VAL A 306 24.81 -1.99 16.05
CA VAL A 306 26.11 -1.38 15.73
C VAL A 306 26.28 -0.03 16.42
N GLY A 307 25.22 0.77 16.46
CA GLY A 307 25.21 2.10 17.09
C GLY A 307 24.82 2.11 18.57
N GLY A 308 24.56 0.94 19.17
CA GLY A 308 24.10 0.83 20.57
C GLY A 308 22.75 1.48 20.87
N GLY A 309 21.98 1.84 19.84
CA GLY A 309 20.70 2.54 19.97
C GLY A 309 20.80 4.01 20.34
N LEU A 310 22.01 4.55 20.45
CA LEU A 310 22.28 5.92 20.89
C LEU A 310 22.55 6.89 19.74
N VAL A 311 22.90 6.36 18.56
CA VAL A 311 23.22 7.18 17.38
C VAL A 311 21.91 7.65 16.74
N LYS A 312 21.78 8.95 16.51
CA LYS A 312 20.63 9.50 15.75
C LYS A 312 20.69 9.03 14.29
N TYR A 313 19.54 8.78 13.65
CA TYR A 313 19.50 8.38 12.24
C TYR A 313 20.18 9.39 11.31
N SER A 314 20.05 10.69 11.58
CA SER A 314 20.76 11.74 10.83
C SER A 314 22.29 11.66 10.97
N GLU A 315 22.78 11.21 12.11
CA GLU A 315 24.21 11.01 12.31
C GLU A 315 24.71 9.71 11.64
N MET A 316 23.92 8.64 11.68
CA MET A 316 24.21 7.42 10.91
C MET A 316 24.32 7.75 9.41
N ASP A 317 23.41 8.57 8.90
CA ASP A 317 23.40 8.99 7.50
C ASP A 317 24.64 9.82 7.14
N ARG A 318 24.99 10.79 7.98
CA ARG A 318 26.21 11.59 7.83
C ARG A 318 27.47 10.73 7.80
N ILE A 319 27.60 9.81 8.76
CA ILE A 319 28.76 8.91 8.84
C ILE A 319 28.82 7.95 7.63
N ALA A 320 27.67 7.46 7.18
CA ALA A 320 27.58 6.61 5.99
C ALA A 320 27.98 7.37 4.72
N ALA A 321 27.63 8.64 4.62
CA ALA A 321 27.97 9.47 3.44
C ALA A 321 29.48 9.68 3.27
N ASP A 322 30.27 9.63 4.34
CA ASP A 322 31.73 9.76 4.30
C ASP A 322 32.45 8.50 3.75
N VAL A 323 31.73 7.36 3.64
CA VAL A 323 32.29 6.11 3.10
C VAL A 323 32.13 6.09 1.57
N PRO A 324 33.10 5.55 0.80
CA PRO A 324 32.97 5.43 -0.65
C PRO A 324 31.75 4.61 -1.10
N ILE A 325 31.23 4.91 -2.30
CA ILE A 325 30.17 4.14 -2.96
C ILE A 325 30.57 2.67 -3.04
N GLY A 326 29.66 1.77 -2.72
CA GLY A 326 29.90 0.33 -2.66
C GLY A 326 30.61 -0.12 -1.38
N SER A 327 30.75 0.77 -0.38
CA SER A 327 31.25 0.45 0.97
C SER A 327 32.56 -0.34 0.98
N GLU A 328 33.48 -0.03 0.05
CA GLU A 328 34.74 -0.75 -0.16
C GLU A 328 34.53 -2.29 -0.34
N GLY A 329 33.44 -2.66 -1.04
CA GLY A 329 33.08 -4.03 -1.37
C GLY A 329 32.20 -4.74 -0.33
N LEU A 330 31.92 -4.10 0.82
CA LEU A 330 30.98 -4.65 1.80
C LEU A 330 29.54 -4.57 1.29
N SER A 331 28.82 -5.68 1.28
CA SER A 331 27.42 -5.73 0.85
C SER A 331 26.51 -6.31 1.94
N ILE A 332 25.28 -5.78 2.07
CA ILE A 332 24.30 -6.31 3.00
C ILE A 332 23.00 -6.69 2.26
N MET A 333 22.58 -7.95 2.43
CA MET A 333 21.27 -8.45 1.95
C MET A 333 20.23 -8.17 3.01
N PRO A 334 19.14 -7.40 2.73
CA PRO A 334 18.24 -6.90 3.76
C PRO A 334 17.11 -7.87 4.19
N PHE A 335 17.12 -9.11 3.72
CA PHE A 335 15.97 -10.02 3.78
C PHE A 335 15.85 -10.82 5.10
N GLY A 336 16.30 -10.25 6.22
CA GLY A 336 16.28 -10.91 7.54
C GLY A 336 14.88 -11.27 8.06
N ASN A 337 13.85 -10.58 7.58
CA ASN A 337 12.44 -10.85 7.89
C ASN A 337 11.69 -11.47 6.69
N GLY A 338 12.42 -12.15 5.80
CA GLY A 338 11.88 -12.67 4.55
C GLY A 338 11.96 -11.67 3.42
N ALA A 339 11.69 -12.13 2.21
CA ALA A 339 11.71 -11.34 0.99
C ALA A 339 10.34 -11.25 0.31
N GLU A 340 9.37 -12.01 0.79
CA GLU A 340 8.04 -12.13 0.18
C GLU A 340 8.11 -12.48 -1.32
N ARG A 341 7.19 -11.91 -2.10
CA ARG A 341 7.02 -12.26 -3.51
C ARG A 341 8.18 -11.82 -4.40
N VAL A 342 8.91 -10.76 -4.05
CA VAL A 342 10.01 -10.24 -4.88
C VAL A 342 11.07 -11.30 -5.17
N LEU A 343 11.24 -12.28 -4.28
CA LEU A 343 12.07 -13.46 -4.47
C LEU A 343 11.24 -14.76 -4.53
N GLU A 344 10.04 -14.72 -5.11
CA GLU A 344 9.16 -15.89 -5.31
C GLU A 344 8.87 -16.64 -4.01
N ASN A 345 8.72 -15.91 -2.89
CA ASN A 345 8.55 -16.43 -1.52
C ASN A 345 9.75 -17.24 -1.00
N GLN A 346 10.90 -17.19 -1.64
CA GLN A 346 12.14 -17.72 -1.09
C GLN A 346 12.59 -16.84 0.08
N ASN A 347 13.17 -17.48 1.10
CA ASN A 347 13.67 -16.75 2.28
C ASN A 347 15.21 -16.89 2.36
N PRO A 348 15.96 -16.00 1.69
CA PRO A 348 17.42 -16.03 1.74
C PRO A 348 17.99 -15.65 3.11
N GLY A 349 17.21 -14.93 3.93
CA GLY A 349 17.68 -14.33 5.18
C GLY A 349 18.50 -13.06 4.94
N ALA A 350 18.96 -12.42 6.02
CA ALA A 350 19.95 -11.37 5.93
C ALA A 350 21.36 -11.95 5.82
N ALA A 351 22.23 -11.26 5.09
CA ALA A 351 23.64 -11.64 4.99
C ALA A 351 24.53 -10.40 4.91
N VAL A 352 25.71 -10.48 5.50
CA VAL A 352 26.79 -9.51 5.36
C VAL A 352 27.89 -10.18 4.56
N MET A 353 28.18 -9.66 3.38
CA MET A 353 29.09 -10.28 2.42
C MET A 353 30.37 -9.45 2.34
N ASN A 354 31.49 -10.14 2.15
CA ASN A 354 32.81 -9.56 1.97
C ASN A 354 33.29 -8.66 3.14
N LEU A 355 32.89 -8.99 4.37
CA LEU A 355 33.33 -8.25 5.55
C LEU A 355 34.83 -8.49 5.81
N ASN A 356 35.63 -7.40 5.84
CA ASN A 356 37.05 -7.41 6.17
C ASN A 356 37.29 -6.64 7.47
N PHE A 357 37.77 -7.31 8.50
CA PHE A 357 37.94 -6.73 9.86
C PHE A 357 39.03 -5.65 9.94
N ASN A 358 39.93 -5.57 8.93
CA ASN A 358 40.99 -4.57 8.93
C ASN A 358 40.56 -3.20 8.39
N ILE A 359 39.54 -3.17 7.52
CA ILE A 359 39.12 -1.94 6.83
C ILE A 359 37.68 -1.52 7.17
N HIS A 360 36.75 -2.48 7.32
CA HIS A 360 35.35 -2.16 7.52
C HIS A 360 35.06 -1.77 8.97
N LYS A 361 34.39 -0.63 9.15
CA LYS A 361 33.99 -0.04 10.44
C LYS A 361 32.48 0.13 10.47
N ALA A 362 31.93 0.63 11.57
CA ALA A 362 30.49 0.91 11.71
C ALA A 362 29.95 1.78 10.56
N ALA A 363 30.72 2.79 10.10
CA ALA A 363 30.35 3.64 8.95
C ALA A 363 30.07 2.82 7.67
N HIS A 364 30.91 1.82 7.39
CA HIS A 364 30.75 0.93 6.23
C HIS A 364 29.48 0.07 6.36
N LEU A 365 29.19 -0.44 7.56
CA LEU A 365 27.96 -1.20 7.81
C LEU A 365 26.69 -0.31 7.62
N TYR A 366 26.75 0.95 8.04
CA TYR A 366 25.65 1.88 7.81
C TYR A 366 25.43 2.15 6.34
N ARG A 367 26.52 2.45 5.59
CA ARG A 367 26.42 2.66 4.15
C ARG A 367 25.98 1.41 3.42
N ALA A 368 26.63 0.28 3.62
CA ALA A 368 26.26 -1.00 2.99
C ALA A 368 24.81 -1.41 3.28
N GLY A 369 24.31 -1.10 4.48
CA GLY A 369 22.91 -1.33 4.83
C GLY A 369 21.95 -0.44 4.03
N GLN A 370 22.24 0.84 3.92
CA GLN A 370 21.43 1.79 3.16
C GLN A 370 21.48 1.53 1.65
N GLU A 371 22.67 1.22 1.11
CA GLU A 371 22.84 0.79 -0.29
C GLU A 371 22.11 -0.53 -0.55
N GLY A 372 22.24 -1.53 0.34
CA GLY A 372 21.56 -2.83 0.22
C GLY A 372 20.05 -2.71 0.20
N ILE A 373 19.47 -1.78 0.99
CA ILE A 373 18.04 -1.45 0.93
C ILE A 373 17.69 -0.84 -0.43
N ALA A 374 18.48 0.15 -0.92
CA ALA A 374 18.23 0.78 -2.21
C ALA A 374 18.38 -0.22 -3.37
N PHE A 375 19.34 -1.14 -3.31
CA PHE A 375 19.53 -2.20 -4.30
C PHE A 375 18.36 -3.22 -4.30
N ALA A 376 17.76 -3.51 -3.14
CA ALA A 376 16.56 -4.33 -3.09
C ALA A 376 15.36 -3.64 -3.77
N PHE A 377 15.22 -2.31 -3.62
CA PHE A 377 14.24 -1.53 -4.38
C PHE A 377 14.54 -1.59 -5.89
N LYS A 378 15.80 -1.35 -6.28
CA LYS A 378 16.24 -1.43 -7.68
C LYS A 378 15.95 -2.80 -8.29
N TYR A 379 16.26 -3.89 -7.58
CA TYR A 379 15.99 -5.26 -8.02
C TYR A 379 14.49 -5.47 -8.29
N GLY A 380 13.64 -5.04 -7.37
CA GLY A 380 12.19 -5.12 -7.56
C GLY A 380 11.68 -4.21 -8.69
N MET A 381 12.27 -3.03 -8.86
CA MET A 381 11.93 -2.13 -9.98
C MET A 381 12.39 -2.67 -11.33
N ASP A 382 13.44 -3.47 -11.38
CA ASP A 382 13.84 -4.21 -12.61
C ASP A 382 12.77 -5.25 -13.01
N ILE A 383 12.13 -5.90 -12.03
CA ILE A 383 10.98 -6.78 -12.28
C ILE A 383 9.82 -5.94 -12.87
N MET A 384 9.50 -4.79 -12.28
CA MET A 384 8.45 -3.91 -12.79
C MET A 384 8.77 -3.41 -14.20
N LYS A 385 10.03 -3.11 -14.50
CA LYS A 385 10.49 -2.72 -15.84
C LYS A 385 10.28 -3.85 -16.86
N SER A 386 10.51 -5.11 -16.49
CA SER A 386 10.31 -6.25 -17.38
C SER A 386 8.85 -6.46 -17.80
N ILE A 387 7.90 -5.92 -17.05
CA ILE A 387 6.46 -5.91 -17.36
C ILE A 387 5.95 -4.56 -17.90
N GLY A 388 6.87 -3.66 -18.29
CA GLY A 388 6.54 -2.43 -19.01
C GLY A 388 6.38 -1.17 -18.15
N ILE A 389 6.83 -1.19 -16.88
CA ILE A 389 6.92 0.03 -16.09
C ILE A 389 8.26 0.71 -16.31
N ASP A 390 8.27 1.72 -17.16
CA ASP A 390 9.44 2.57 -17.33
C ASP A 390 9.37 3.73 -16.33
N CYS A 391 10.23 3.67 -15.31
CA CYS A 391 10.23 4.63 -14.22
C CYS A 391 10.76 5.99 -14.69
N LYS A 392 9.91 7.01 -14.67
CA LYS A 392 10.26 8.40 -15.02
C LYS A 392 10.61 9.24 -13.79
N VAL A 393 9.87 9.02 -12.71
CA VAL A 393 10.02 9.75 -11.45
C VAL A 393 9.55 8.91 -10.28
N ILE A 394 10.27 8.98 -9.17
CA ILE A 394 9.88 8.38 -7.89
C ILE A 394 9.40 9.50 -6.96
N ARG A 395 8.16 9.42 -6.50
CA ARG A 395 7.60 10.35 -5.53
C ARG A 395 7.43 9.66 -4.18
N ALA A 396 7.85 10.34 -3.12
CA ALA A 396 7.77 9.81 -1.76
C ALA A 396 7.41 10.90 -0.75
N GLY A 397 6.88 10.49 0.39
CA GLY A 397 6.80 11.35 1.56
C GLY A 397 8.19 11.58 2.14
N LYS A 398 8.47 12.81 2.64
CA LYS A 398 9.72 13.09 3.37
C LYS A 398 9.67 12.42 4.76
N ALA A 399 9.94 11.12 4.79
CA ALA A 399 9.82 10.27 5.98
C ALA A 399 10.71 9.02 5.89
N ASN A 400 11.04 8.43 7.03
CA ASN A 400 11.71 7.13 7.16
C ASN A 400 13.01 7.06 6.32
N MET A 401 13.20 6.01 5.49
CA MET A 401 14.41 5.87 4.67
C MET A 401 14.63 7.02 3.69
N PHE A 402 13.57 7.71 3.27
CA PHE A 402 13.70 8.88 2.40
C PHE A 402 14.29 10.12 3.09
N PHE A 403 14.59 10.08 4.39
CA PHE A 403 15.47 11.06 5.04
C PHE A 403 16.93 10.84 4.69
N SER A 404 17.38 9.61 4.43
CA SER A 404 18.77 9.30 4.11
C SER A 404 19.15 9.80 2.72
N SER A 405 20.21 10.60 2.65
CA SER A 405 20.79 11.04 1.39
C SER A 405 21.44 9.87 0.64
N VAL A 406 22.16 9.00 1.35
CA VAL A 406 22.80 7.80 0.79
C VAL A 406 21.77 6.89 0.13
N PHE A 407 20.63 6.63 0.81
CA PHE A 407 19.56 5.82 0.23
C PHE A 407 18.98 6.46 -1.03
N ARG A 408 18.65 7.76 -0.98
CA ARG A 408 18.06 8.46 -2.13
C ARG A 408 19.04 8.54 -3.32
N GLU A 409 20.30 8.92 -3.10
CA GLU A 409 21.30 9.01 -4.15
C GLU A 409 21.54 7.65 -4.82
N THR A 410 21.67 6.59 -4.01
CA THR A 410 21.81 5.23 -4.52
C THR A 410 20.61 4.82 -5.36
N LEU A 411 19.40 5.02 -4.85
CA LEU A 411 18.18 4.63 -5.56
C LEU A 411 17.99 5.48 -6.83
N ALA A 412 18.14 6.80 -6.76
CA ALA A 412 17.99 7.69 -7.91
C ALA A 412 18.98 7.32 -9.02
N THR A 413 20.26 7.14 -8.65
CA THR A 413 21.31 6.86 -9.61
C THR A 413 21.14 5.48 -10.26
N THR A 414 20.90 4.43 -9.48
CA THR A 414 20.77 3.08 -10.02
C THR A 414 19.48 2.88 -10.85
N THR A 415 18.43 3.66 -10.59
CA THR A 415 17.19 3.61 -11.38
C THR A 415 17.18 4.56 -12.56
N GLY A 416 18.05 5.60 -12.55
CA GLY A 416 18.06 6.68 -13.52
C GLY A 416 16.89 7.66 -13.37
N ALA A 417 16.14 7.60 -12.24
CA ALA A 417 14.95 8.39 -12.01
C ALA A 417 15.15 9.40 -10.86
N ALA A 418 14.70 10.63 -11.05
CA ALA A 418 14.71 11.62 -9.97
C ALA A 418 13.75 11.20 -8.84
N ILE A 419 14.14 11.48 -7.59
CA ILE A 419 13.30 11.29 -6.41
C ILE A 419 12.78 12.63 -5.94
N GLU A 420 11.46 12.80 -5.95
CA GLU A 420 10.76 13.98 -5.49
C GLU A 420 10.11 13.71 -4.13
N LEU A 421 10.43 14.54 -3.13
CA LEU A 421 9.86 14.42 -1.78
C LEU A 421 8.75 15.44 -1.54
N PHE A 422 7.70 14.99 -0.87
CA PHE A 422 6.52 15.78 -0.56
C PHE A 422 6.16 15.71 0.93
N ASN A 423 5.52 16.77 1.42
CA ASN A 423 4.92 16.76 2.76
C ASN A 423 3.41 16.45 2.64
N THR A 424 3.09 15.16 2.54
CA THR A 424 1.73 14.65 2.43
C THR A 424 1.64 13.25 3.04
N ASP A 425 0.42 12.77 3.26
CA ASP A 425 0.14 11.41 3.71
C ASP A 425 -1.20 10.89 3.17
N GLY A 426 -1.52 9.63 3.47
CA GLY A 426 -2.73 8.98 2.96
C GLY A 426 -4.03 9.66 3.37
N SER A 427 -4.12 10.29 4.55
CA SER A 427 -5.34 10.99 4.98
C SER A 427 -5.58 12.29 4.20
N VAL A 428 -4.51 12.99 3.85
CA VAL A 428 -4.55 14.16 2.95
C VAL A 428 -4.92 13.73 1.54
N GLY A 429 -4.39 12.60 1.07
CA GLY A 429 -4.75 12.01 -0.22
C GLY A 429 -6.24 11.66 -0.31
N ALA A 430 -6.78 11.02 0.72
CA ALA A 430 -8.21 10.67 0.77
C ALA A 430 -9.11 11.92 0.74
N ALA A 431 -8.73 12.99 1.44
CA ALA A 431 -9.47 14.25 1.41
C ALA A 431 -9.44 14.93 0.02
N ARG A 432 -8.29 14.90 -0.67
CA ARG A 432 -8.20 15.38 -2.07
C ARG A 432 -9.03 14.54 -3.02
N GLY A 433 -8.99 13.22 -2.84
CA GLY A 433 -9.86 12.29 -3.58
C GLY A 433 -11.33 12.58 -3.38
N ALA A 434 -11.73 12.91 -2.13
CA ALA A 434 -13.10 13.33 -1.85
C ALA A 434 -13.46 14.66 -2.54
N GLY A 435 -12.55 15.61 -2.56
CA GLY A 435 -12.74 16.88 -3.28
C GLY A 435 -12.93 16.69 -4.78
N LEU A 436 -12.20 15.74 -5.39
CA LEU A 436 -12.40 15.34 -6.80
C LEU A 436 -13.77 14.69 -7.01
N GLY A 437 -14.10 13.69 -6.19
CA GLY A 437 -15.36 12.95 -6.33
C GLY A 437 -16.61 13.76 -6.03
N ALA A 438 -16.52 14.80 -5.19
CA ALA A 438 -17.60 15.75 -4.90
C ALA A 438 -17.67 16.94 -5.88
N GLY A 439 -16.74 17.00 -6.88
CA GLY A 439 -16.70 18.11 -7.84
C GLY A 439 -16.22 19.44 -7.25
N ILE A 440 -15.59 19.43 -6.08
CA ILE A 440 -14.98 20.61 -5.46
C ILE A 440 -13.74 21.04 -6.28
N TYR A 441 -12.96 20.05 -6.71
CA TYR A 441 -11.87 20.23 -7.67
C TYR A 441 -12.33 19.75 -9.04
N LYS A 442 -12.13 20.60 -10.06
CA LYS A 442 -12.51 20.26 -11.45
C LYS A 442 -11.70 19.11 -12.05
N ASP A 443 -10.44 18.96 -11.62
CA ASP A 443 -9.49 17.96 -12.10
C ASP A 443 -8.36 17.73 -11.10
N ALA A 444 -7.47 16.78 -11.42
CA ALA A 444 -6.31 16.46 -10.59
C ALA A 444 -5.33 17.65 -10.46
N GLU A 445 -5.15 18.46 -11.52
CA GLU A 445 -4.27 19.63 -11.47
C GLU A 445 -4.73 20.61 -10.38
N ALA A 446 -6.02 20.88 -10.32
CA ALA A 446 -6.62 21.73 -9.29
C ALA A 446 -6.47 21.12 -7.89
N ALA A 447 -6.72 19.82 -7.75
CA ALA A 447 -6.63 19.10 -6.46
C ALA A 447 -5.20 19.08 -5.88
N PHE A 448 -4.19 19.06 -6.74
CA PHE A 448 -2.78 18.97 -6.33
C PHE A 448 -2.00 20.29 -6.49
N SER A 449 -2.63 21.39 -6.87
CA SER A 449 -1.98 22.71 -7.05
C SER A 449 -1.23 23.19 -5.80
N SER A 450 -1.70 22.81 -4.61
CA SER A 450 -1.08 23.13 -3.32
C SER A 450 -0.01 22.12 -2.87
N LEU A 451 0.15 20.99 -3.58
CA LEU A 451 1.15 19.98 -3.25
C LEU A 451 2.53 20.45 -3.72
N LYS A 452 3.41 20.79 -2.77
CA LYS A 452 4.74 21.32 -3.07
C LYS A 452 5.82 20.26 -2.88
N LYS A 453 6.72 20.16 -3.85
CA LYS A 453 7.98 19.45 -3.67
C LYS A 453 8.82 20.14 -2.60
N VAL A 454 9.29 19.39 -1.62
CA VAL A 454 10.14 19.91 -0.54
C VAL A 454 11.62 19.62 -0.78
N GLU A 455 11.91 18.60 -1.57
CA GLU A 455 13.29 18.20 -1.92
C GLU A 455 13.29 17.38 -3.20
N VAL A 456 14.39 17.45 -3.98
CA VAL A 456 14.61 16.62 -5.16
C VAL A 456 16.01 16.02 -5.07
N THR A 457 16.14 14.74 -5.40
CA THR A 457 17.43 14.07 -5.56
C THR A 457 17.53 13.58 -7.01
N GLU A 458 18.42 14.18 -7.78
CA GLU A 458 18.70 13.80 -9.16
C GLU A 458 19.69 12.62 -9.21
N PRO A 459 19.66 11.79 -10.27
CA PRO A 459 20.68 10.77 -10.50
C PRO A 459 22.10 11.37 -10.59
N ASP A 460 23.06 10.80 -9.88
CA ASP A 460 24.46 11.18 -9.98
C ASP A 460 25.14 10.51 -11.19
N THR A 461 24.96 11.10 -12.35
CA THR A 461 25.51 10.57 -13.61
C THR A 461 27.03 10.46 -13.63
N LYS A 462 27.75 11.23 -12.79
CA LYS A 462 29.20 11.18 -12.69
C LYS A 462 29.70 9.90 -12.01
N ASN A 463 28.95 9.40 -11.07
CA ASN A 463 29.26 8.19 -10.31
C ASN A 463 28.41 6.99 -10.74
N GLN A 464 27.64 7.08 -11.84
CA GLN A 464 26.75 6.01 -12.32
C GLN A 464 27.46 4.64 -12.33
N GLN A 465 28.65 4.56 -12.94
CA GLN A 465 29.38 3.30 -13.05
C GLN A 465 29.70 2.68 -11.67
N LYS A 466 30.06 3.51 -10.68
CA LYS A 466 30.35 2.99 -9.32
C LYS A 466 29.12 2.40 -8.65
N TYR A 467 27.96 3.03 -8.85
CA TYR A 467 26.69 2.49 -8.32
C TYR A 467 26.25 1.23 -9.06
N ASP A 468 26.45 1.18 -10.38
CA ASP A 468 26.15 0.00 -11.20
C ASP A 468 27.04 -1.18 -10.83
N ASP A 469 28.36 -0.95 -10.62
CA ASP A 469 29.30 -1.97 -10.15
C ASP A 469 28.91 -2.49 -8.75
N ALA A 470 28.54 -1.60 -7.83
CA ALA A 470 28.12 -1.95 -6.49
C ALA A 470 26.79 -2.76 -6.50
N TYR A 471 25.82 -2.36 -7.33
CA TYR A 471 24.58 -3.09 -7.52
C TYR A 471 24.83 -4.46 -8.17
N GLY A 472 25.70 -4.53 -9.17
CA GLY A 472 26.10 -5.78 -9.83
C GLY A 472 26.66 -6.79 -8.83
N ALA A 473 27.65 -6.39 -8.01
CA ALA A 473 28.21 -7.22 -6.97
C ALA A 473 27.18 -7.67 -5.93
N TRP A 474 26.30 -6.75 -5.49
CA TRP A 474 25.20 -7.08 -4.56
C TRP A 474 24.25 -8.12 -5.17
N LYS A 475 23.91 -7.97 -6.45
CA LYS A 475 23.01 -8.89 -7.16
C LYS A 475 23.64 -10.28 -7.32
N GLU A 476 24.91 -10.37 -7.65
CA GLU A 476 25.66 -11.64 -7.71
C GLU A 476 25.63 -12.38 -6.36
N TYR A 477 25.85 -11.66 -5.24
CA TYR A 477 25.73 -12.26 -3.92
C TYR A 477 24.33 -12.77 -3.63
N LEU A 478 23.28 -11.99 -3.98
CA LEU A 478 21.88 -12.40 -3.80
C LEU A 478 21.59 -13.69 -4.60
N GLU A 479 21.96 -13.72 -5.88
CA GLU A 479 21.74 -14.87 -6.75
C GLU A 479 22.49 -16.12 -6.24
N ALA A 480 23.72 -15.96 -5.76
CA ALA A 480 24.48 -17.06 -5.17
C ALA A 480 23.86 -17.60 -3.87
N ILE A 481 23.23 -16.76 -3.05
CA ILE A 481 22.51 -17.20 -1.84
C ILE A 481 21.24 -17.96 -2.22
N ILE A 482 20.48 -17.45 -3.20
CA ILE A 482 19.24 -18.09 -3.68
C ILE A 482 19.54 -19.47 -4.30
N ALA A 483 20.57 -19.57 -5.13
CA ALA A 483 20.95 -20.83 -5.80
C ALA A 483 21.42 -21.93 -4.84
N LYS A 484 21.83 -21.61 -3.61
CA LYS A 484 22.27 -22.58 -2.60
C LYS A 484 21.14 -23.15 -1.73
N LYS A 485 19.93 -22.60 -1.85
CA LYS A 485 18.73 -23.03 -1.10
C LYS A 485 17.73 -23.76 -1.98
#